data_863acb3d97cd0a9f5b3726521fb51802
#
_entry.id   863acb3d97cd0a9f5b3726521fb51802
#
_cell.length_a   1.000
_cell.length_b   1.000
_cell.length_c   1.000
_cell.angle_alpha   90.00
_cell.angle_beta   90.00
_cell.angle_gamma   90.00
#
_symmetry.space_group_name_H-M   'P 1'
#
loop_
_entity.id
_entity.type
_entity.pdbx_description
1 polymer ?
#
loop_
_entity_poly.entity_id
_entity_poly.type
_entity_poly.pdbx_seq_one_letter_code
_entity_poly.pdbx_strand_id
1 'polypeptide(L)'
;FALSFLAGYELADTLATPTLNSYINYMIMFTLPVGIVFEMPVVSFFLTRVGILTPRMMRTGRRYAVIIILIVAAILTPSPDVISQMILATPLYVLYEMSIAVSARVSKKLEKERKIEEADLEAREKAILERQKMIE
;
A
#
# COMPACT_ATOMS: atom_id res chain seq x y z
N PHE A 1 9.40 -3.50 -23.77
CA PHE A 1 9.01 -4.82 -24.24
C PHE A 1 7.49 -4.95 -24.41
N ALA A 2 6.69 -4.66 -23.40
CA ALA A 2 5.24 -4.75 -23.48
C ALA A 2 4.65 -3.81 -24.53
N LEU A 3 5.12 -2.57 -24.59
CA LEU A 3 4.70 -1.60 -25.62
C LEU A 3 5.15 -2.00 -27.01
N SER A 4 6.37 -2.55 -27.15
CA SER A 4 6.87 -3.05 -28.43
C SER A 4 6.08 -4.27 -28.92
N PHE A 5 5.71 -5.14 -28.00
CA PHE A 5 4.86 -6.30 -28.29
C PHE A 5 3.47 -5.85 -28.77
N LEU A 6 2.88 -4.91 -28.06
CA LEU A 6 1.55 -4.38 -28.40
C LEU A 6 1.57 -3.64 -29.74
N ALA A 7 2.58 -2.80 -29.95
CA ALA A 7 2.77 -2.09 -31.22
C ALA A 7 2.98 -3.07 -32.39
N GLY A 8 3.75 -4.12 -32.18
CA GLY A 8 3.95 -5.19 -33.16
C GLY A 8 2.67 -5.94 -33.50
N TYR A 9 1.85 -6.21 -32.49
CA TYR A 9 0.56 -6.86 -32.66
C TYR A 9 -0.41 -5.97 -33.43
N GLU A 10 -0.47 -4.69 -33.08
CA GLU A 10 -1.31 -3.69 -33.79
C GLU A 10 -0.87 -3.50 -35.23
N LEU A 11 0.44 -3.48 -35.49
CA LEU A 11 0.97 -3.39 -36.85
C LEU A 11 0.66 -4.65 -37.68
N ALA A 12 0.62 -5.80 -37.05
CA ALA A 12 0.23 -7.05 -37.71
C ALA A 12 -1.26 -7.09 -38.01
N ASP A 13 -2.07 -6.52 -37.16
CA ASP A 13 -3.51 -6.41 -37.35
C ASP A 13 -3.88 -5.19 -38.22
N THR A 14 -2.89 -4.56 -38.72
CA THR A 14 -2.86 -3.40 -39.62
C THR A 14 -4.19 -2.84 -40.06
N LEU A 15 -4.41 -1.60 -39.96
CA LEU A 15 -5.61 -0.92 -40.43
C LEU A 15 -6.68 -0.78 -39.36
N ALA A 16 -6.32 -1.07 -38.15
CA ALA A 16 -7.22 -0.77 -37.05
C ALA A 16 -7.31 0.73 -36.87
N THR A 17 -8.30 1.31 -37.45
CA THR A 17 -8.78 2.64 -37.13
C THR A 17 -9.10 2.83 -35.64
N PRO A 18 -9.36 1.78 -34.81
CA PRO A 18 -9.52 1.94 -33.37
C PRO A 18 -8.22 1.93 -32.57
N THR A 19 -7.05 2.07 -33.20
CA THR A 19 -5.75 2.09 -32.53
C THR A 19 -5.66 3.12 -31.42
N LEU A 20 -6.21 4.30 -31.59
CA LEU A 20 -6.21 5.34 -30.57
C LEU A 20 -7.08 4.97 -29.36
N ASN A 21 -8.28 4.46 -29.59
CA ASN A 21 -9.16 4.01 -28.51
C ASN A 21 -8.58 2.78 -27.78
N SER A 22 -8.00 1.86 -28.52
CA SER A 22 -7.31 0.70 -27.92
C SER A 22 -6.11 1.12 -27.08
N TYR A 23 -5.33 2.07 -27.54
CA TYR A 23 -4.20 2.63 -26.83
C TYR A 23 -4.65 3.34 -25.53
N ILE A 24 -5.66 4.17 -25.61
CA ILE A 24 -6.22 4.87 -24.42
C ILE A 24 -6.76 3.86 -23.41
N ASN A 25 -7.53 2.86 -23.84
CA ASN A 25 -8.05 1.82 -22.97
C ASN A 25 -6.93 1.03 -22.31
N TYR A 26 -5.88 0.69 -23.05
CA TYR A 26 -4.71 0.01 -22.50
C TYR A 26 -3.99 0.86 -21.46
N MET A 27 -3.78 2.14 -21.75
CA MET A 27 -3.15 3.08 -20.83
C MET A 27 -3.94 3.21 -19.54
N ILE A 28 -5.26 3.32 -19.62
CA ILE A 28 -6.15 3.39 -18.45
C ILE A 28 -6.09 2.08 -17.67
N MET A 29 -6.20 0.96 -18.36
CA MET A 29 -6.17 -0.37 -17.74
C MET A 29 -4.85 -0.65 -17.02
N PHE A 30 -3.75 -0.13 -17.51
CA PHE A 30 -2.44 -0.25 -16.90
C PHE A 30 -2.21 0.77 -15.79
N THR A 31 -2.53 2.02 -16.05
CA THR A 31 -2.22 3.15 -15.14
C THR A 31 -3.09 3.11 -13.88
N LEU A 32 -4.35 2.76 -14.00
CA LEU A 32 -5.29 2.79 -12.89
C LEU A 32 -4.90 1.81 -11.76
N PRO A 33 -4.66 0.51 -12.00
CA PRO A 33 -4.22 -0.41 -10.95
C PRO A 33 -2.84 -0.04 -10.37
N VAL A 34 -1.92 0.41 -11.21
CA VAL A 34 -0.59 0.85 -10.76
C VAL A 34 -0.73 2.07 -9.84
N GLY A 35 -1.56 3.03 -10.22
CA GLY A 35 -1.86 4.20 -9.39
C GLY A 35 -2.44 3.82 -8.03
N ILE A 36 -3.38 2.88 -7.98
CA ILE A 36 -3.97 2.38 -6.73
C ILE A 36 -2.91 1.73 -5.85
N VAL A 37 -2.00 0.95 -6.43
CA VAL A 37 -0.90 0.34 -5.67
C VAL A 37 0.07 1.39 -5.13
N PHE A 38 0.34 2.46 -5.89
CA PHE A 38 1.15 3.58 -5.41
C PHE A 38 0.53 4.33 -4.24
N GLU A 39 -0.78 4.28 -4.09
CA GLU A 39 -1.49 4.82 -2.92
C GLU A 39 -1.36 3.95 -1.65
N MET A 40 -0.83 2.73 -1.76
CA MET A 40 -0.70 1.82 -0.60
C MET A 40 0.03 2.44 0.60
N PRO A 41 1.15 3.16 0.44
CA PRO A 41 1.81 3.79 1.58
C PRO A 41 0.92 4.79 2.31
N VAL A 42 0.15 5.58 1.58
CA VAL A 42 -0.79 6.59 2.14
C VAL A 42 -1.95 5.90 2.85
N VAL A 43 -2.55 4.91 2.22
CA VAL A 43 -3.63 4.10 2.81
C VAL A 43 -3.15 3.40 4.08
N SER A 44 -1.95 2.83 4.06
CA SER A 44 -1.33 2.20 5.24
C SER A 44 -1.13 3.19 6.38
N PHE A 45 -0.72 4.41 6.07
CA PHE A 45 -0.59 5.48 7.06
C PHE A 45 -1.92 5.77 7.77
N PHE A 46 -2.98 6.00 6.99
CA PHE A 46 -4.31 6.27 7.56
C PHE A 46 -4.88 5.09 8.34
N LEU A 47 -4.81 3.89 7.80
CA LEU A 47 -5.32 2.70 8.46
C LEU A 47 -4.58 2.38 9.76
N THR A 48 -3.27 2.61 9.81
CA THR A 48 -2.48 2.44 11.03
C THR A 48 -2.84 3.50 12.06
N ARG A 49 -3.06 4.73 11.63
CA ARG A 49 -3.45 5.83 12.52
C ARG A 49 -4.81 5.61 13.18
N VAL A 50 -5.75 5.02 12.45
CA VAL A 50 -7.07 4.62 12.97
C VAL A 50 -6.99 3.38 13.87
N GLY A 51 -5.91 2.60 13.76
CA GLY A 51 -5.69 1.39 14.57
C GLY A 51 -6.22 0.11 13.96
N ILE A 52 -6.71 0.15 12.70
CA ILE A 52 -7.21 -1.03 11.98
C ILE A 52 -6.06 -1.90 11.48
N LEU A 53 -4.98 -1.25 11.02
CA LEU A 53 -3.81 -1.92 10.45
C LEU A 53 -2.64 -1.83 11.43
N THR A 54 -1.96 -2.94 11.65
CA THR A 54 -0.73 -3.00 12.45
C THR A 54 0.43 -3.48 11.60
N PRO A 55 1.68 -3.05 11.89
CA PRO A 55 2.85 -3.55 11.17
C PRO A 55 3.00 -5.06 11.28
N ARG A 56 2.59 -5.62 12.41
CA ARG A 56 2.61 -7.06 12.66
C ARG A 56 1.71 -7.82 11.70
N MET A 57 0.49 -7.32 11.46
CA MET A 57 -0.44 -7.89 10.48
C MET A 57 0.14 -7.87 9.07
N MET A 58 0.76 -6.77 8.67
CA MET A 58 1.39 -6.65 7.36
C MET A 58 2.56 -7.60 7.20
N ARG A 59 3.40 -7.75 8.22
CA ARG A 59 4.54 -8.67 8.20
C ARG A 59 4.09 -10.12 8.12
N THR A 60 3.05 -10.48 8.84
CA THR A 60 2.47 -11.83 8.81
C THR A 60 1.80 -12.11 7.46
N GLY A 61 1.21 -11.10 6.83
CA GLY A 61 0.54 -11.20 5.53
C GLY A 61 1.45 -11.12 4.31
N ARG A 62 2.78 -11.08 4.47
CA ARG A 62 3.72 -10.96 3.34
C ARG A 62 3.52 -12.01 2.26
N ARG A 63 3.33 -13.27 2.65
CA ARG A 63 3.09 -14.38 1.72
C ARG A 63 1.85 -14.15 0.85
N TYR A 64 0.78 -13.64 1.45
CA TYR A 64 -0.45 -13.32 0.73
C TYR A 64 -0.26 -12.10 -0.17
N ALA A 65 0.47 -11.10 0.30
CA ALA A 65 0.79 -9.91 -0.48
C ALA A 65 1.62 -10.25 -1.73
N VAL A 66 2.61 -11.12 -1.61
CA VAL A 66 3.41 -11.58 -2.75
C VAL A 66 2.53 -12.26 -3.79
N ILE A 67 1.62 -13.13 -3.37
CA ILE A 67 0.69 -13.81 -4.28
C ILE A 67 -0.21 -12.81 -5.00
N ILE A 68 -0.77 -11.86 -4.28
CA ILE A 68 -1.63 -10.79 -4.84
C ILE A 68 -0.84 -9.93 -5.83
N ILE A 69 0.38 -9.53 -5.48
CA ILE A 69 1.26 -8.75 -6.36
C ILE A 69 1.56 -9.50 -7.65
N LEU A 70 1.86 -10.80 -7.56
CA LEU A 70 2.11 -11.63 -8.74
C LEU A 70 0.86 -11.76 -9.63
N ILE A 71 -0.31 -11.91 -9.03
CA ILE A 71 -1.58 -11.96 -9.77
C ILE A 71 -1.84 -10.63 -10.48
N VAL A 72 -1.68 -9.51 -9.80
CA VAL A 72 -1.84 -8.17 -10.38
C VAL A 72 -0.84 -7.95 -11.51
N ALA A 73 0.43 -8.32 -11.31
CA ALA A 73 1.44 -8.23 -12.35
C ALA A 73 1.10 -9.09 -13.56
N ALA A 74 0.56 -10.30 -13.36
CA ALA A 74 0.15 -11.19 -14.44
C ALA A 74 -1.01 -10.60 -15.26
N ILE A 75 -1.97 -9.95 -14.61
CA ILE A 75 -3.10 -9.28 -15.27
C ILE A 75 -2.63 -8.06 -16.07
N LEU A 76 -1.70 -7.29 -15.51
CA LEU A 76 -1.20 -6.06 -16.13
C LEU A 76 -0.24 -6.31 -17.29
N THR A 77 0.51 -7.40 -17.26
CA THR A 77 1.42 -7.74 -18.36
C THR A 77 0.66 -8.32 -19.54
N PRO A 78 0.75 -7.71 -20.72
CA PRO A 78 0.08 -8.24 -21.92
C PRO A 78 0.72 -9.53 -22.46
N SER A 79 1.95 -9.80 -22.07
CA SER A 79 2.67 -11.02 -22.45
C SER A 79 2.76 -11.96 -21.24
N PRO A 80 2.44 -13.27 -21.39
CA PRO A 80 2.56 -14.24 -20.31
C PRO A 80 4.03 -14.63 -20.05
N ASP A 81 4.90 -13.66 -19.95
CA ASP A 81 6.32 -13.82 -19.75
C ASP A 81 6.67 -13.62 -18.27
N VAL A 82 7.34 -14.60 -17.69
CA VAL A 82 7.77 -14.58 -16.29
C VAL A 82 8.73 -13.41 -16.02
N ILE A 83 9.59 -13.08 -16.97
CA ILE A 83 10.55 -11.98 -16.81
C ILE A 83 9.84 -10.63 -16.69
N SER A 84 8.91 -10.35 -17.60
CA SER A 84 8.10 -9.11 -17.55
C SER A 84 7.26 -9.02 -16.28
N GLN A 85 6.67 -10.14 -15.85
CA GLN A 85 5.92 -10.25 -14.62
C GLN A 85 6.79 -9.92 -13.40
N MET A 86 7.99 -10.45 -13.33
CA MET A 86 8.93 -10.21 -12.23
C MET A 86 9.43 -8.76 -12.22
N ILE A 87 9.69 -8.19 -13.39
CA ILE A 87 10.07 -6.76 -13.50
C ILE A 87 8.98 -5.85 -12.95
N LEU A 88 7.72 -6.14 -13.24
CA LEU A 88 6.59 -5.36 -12.72
C LEU A 88 6.33 -5.65 -11.24
N ALA A 89 6.45 -6.90 -10.81
CA ALA A 89 6.22 -7.30 -9.43
C ALA A 89 7.23 -6.71 -8.44
N THR A 90 8.47 -6.53 -8.86
CA THR A 90 9.55 -6.03 -7.98
C THR A 90 9.26 -4.64 -7.41
N PRO A 91 8.94 -3.59 -8.21
CA PRO A 91 8.58 -2.30 -7.65
C PRO A 91 7.32 -2.34 -6.78
N LEU A 92 6.34 -3.17 -7.12
CA LEU A 92 5.13 -3.33 -6.32
C LEU A 92 5.44 -3.92 -4.95
N TYR A 93 6.34 -4.90 -4.89
CA TYR A 93 6.81 -5.48 -3.63
C TYR A 93 7.58 -4.45 -2.78
N VAL A 94 8.45 -3.67 -3.40
CA VAL A 94 9.17 -2.58 -2.71
C VAL A 94 8.20 -1.58 -2.10
N LEU A 95 7.14 -1.19 -2.82
CA LEU A 95 6.08 -0.33 -2.27
C LEU A 95 5.38 -0.95 -1.07
N TYR A 96 5.12 -2.25 -1.11
CA TYR A 96 4.54 -2.97 0.03
C TYR A 96 5.46 -2.93 1.25
N GLU A 97 6.75 -3.17 1.08
CA GLU A 97 7.75 -3.07 2.17
C GLU A 97 7.85 -1.64 2.72
N MET A 98 7.80 -0.63 1.86
CA MET A 98 7.74 0.77 2.28
C MET A 98 6.47 1.04 3.10
N SER A 99 5.35 0.46 2.71
CA SER A 99 4.08 0.57 3.46
C SER A 99 4.19 -0.02 4.86
N ILE A 100 4.88 -1.14 5.01
CA ILE A 100 5.19 -1.73 6.33
C ILE A 100 6.03 -0.77 7.17
N ALA A 101 7.07 -0.17 6.59
CA ALA A 101 7.92 0.78 7.29
C ALA A 101 7.16 2.02 7.74
N VAL A 102 6.28 2.56 6.90
CA VAL A 102 5.39 3.68 7.25
C VAL A 102 4.45 3.30 8.39
N SER A 103 3.81 2.14 8.31
CA SER A 103 2.93 1.62 9.35
C SER A 103 3.67 1.45 10.68
N ALA A 104 4.90 0.94 10.66
CA ALA A 104 5.72 0.78 11.87
C ALA A 104 6.06 2.13 12.52
N ARG A 105 6.39 3.15 11.74
CA ARG A 105 6.68 4.51 12.25
C ARG A 105 5.44 5.14 12.88
N VAL A 106 4.30 5.05 12.21
CA VAL A 106 3.03 5.58 12.71
C VAL A 106 2.61 4.87 14.00
N SER A 107 2.74 3.55 14.04
CA SER A 107 2.43 2.74 15.22
C SER A 107 3.29 3.11 16.43
N LYS A 108 4.60 3.31 16.23
CA LYS A 108 5.50 3.77 17.29
C LYS A 108 5.14 5.16 17.82
N LYS A 109 4.80 6.07 16.92
CA LYS A 109 4.38 7.42 17.29
C LYS A 109 3.10 7.41 18.11
N LEU A 110 2.10 6.65 17.69
CA LEU A 110 0.84 6.48 18.41
C LEU A 110 1.03 5.85 19.79
N GLU A 111 1.92 4.88 19.90
CA GLU A 111 2.25 4.24 21.17
C GLU A 111 2.92 5.23 22.14
N LYS A 112 3.83 6.07 21.66
CA LYS A 112 4.43 7.16 22.44
C LYS A 112 3.39 8.15 22.93
N GLU A 113 2.52 8.63 22.05
CA GLU A 113 1.44 9.56 22.39
C GLU A 113 0.52 8.99 23.46
N ARG A 114 0.14 7.71 23.31
CA ARG A 114 -0.70 7.00 24.28
C ARG A 114 -0.04 6.90 25.66
N LYS A 115 1.24 6.56 25.72
CA LYS A 115 1.99 6.49 26.97
C LYS A 115 2.09 7.83 27.67
N ILE A 116 2.27 8.91 26.92
CA ILE A 116 2.28 10.29 27.48
C ILE A 116 0.91 10.65 28.04
N GLU A 117 -0.15 10.33 27.32
CA GLU A 117 -1.53 10.58 27.75
C GLU A 117 -1.90 9.78 29.01
N GLU A 118 -1.54 8.49 29.06
CA GLU A 118 -1.73 7.64 30.24
C GLU A 118 -0.98 8.20 31.46
N ALA A 119 0.26 8.63 31.29
CA ALA A 119 1.05 9.23 32.37
C ALA A 119 0.44 10.55 32.87
N ASP A 120 -0.10 11.38 31.96
CA ASP A 120 -0.79 12.62 32.32
C ASP A 120 -2.10 12.35 33.09
N LEU A 121 -2.87 11.34 32.66
CA LEU A 121 -4.08 10.92 33.36
C LEU A 121 -3.79 10.38 34.76
N GLU A 122 -2.77 9.56 34.93
CA GLU A 122 -2.34 9.06 36.24
C GLU A 122 -1.90 10.22 37.17
N ALA A 123 -1.16 11.18 36.62
CA ALA A 123 -0.75 12.37 37.39
C ALA A 123 -1.95 13.20 37.86
N ARG A 124 -2.93 13.36 36.99
CA ARG A 124 -4.19 14.08 37.34
C ARG A 124 -4.99 13.33 38.40
N GLU A 125 -5.11 12.01 38.26
CA GLU A 125 -5.80 11.17 39.23
C GLU A 125 -5.16 11.26 40.62
N LYS A 126 -3.83 11.16 40.70
CA LYS A 126 -3.09 11.34 41.97
C LYS A 126 -3.30 12.71 42.58
N ALA A 127 -3.27 13.76 41.78
CA ALA A 127 -3.51 15.14 42.27
C ALA A 127 -4.92 15.31 42.82
N ILE A 128 -5.93 14.69 42.23
CA ILE A 128 -7.32 14.69 42.72
C ILE A 128 -7.42 13.95 44.05
N LEU A 129 -6.81 12.77 44.14
CA LEU A 129 -6.80 12.00 45.40
C LEU A 129 -6.12 12.73 46.55
N GLU A 130 -4.99 13.41 46.27
CA GLU A 130 -4.32 14.23 47.27
C GLU A 130 -5.17 15.42 47.75
N ARG A 131 -5.88 16.06 46.82
CA ARG A 131 -6.82 17.15 47.19
C ARG A 131 -7.96 16.64 48.04
N GLN A 132 -8.51 15.47 47.76
CA GLN A 132 -9.58 14.85 48.55
C GLN A 132 -9.10 14.55 49.97
N LYS A 133 -7.88 14.02 50.13
CA LYS A 133 -7.29 13.77 51.46
C LYS A 133 -7.06 15.03 52.27
N MET A 134 -6.77 16.16 51.61
CA MET A 134 -6.60 17.43 52.31
C MET A 134 -7.92 18.06 52.79
N ILE A 135 -9.05 17.68 52.22
CA ILE A 135 -10.38 18.16 52.57
C ILE A 135 -10.97 17.36 53.75
N GLU A 136 -10.56 16.09 53.90
CA GLU A 136 -10.95 15.25 55.05
C GLU A 136 -10.11 15.57 56.29
#